data_0401ae0b6b50e68a2cd2c75d31468d7a
#
_entry.id   0401ae0b6b50e68a2cd2c75d31468d7a
#
_cell.length_a   1.000
_cell.length_b   1.000
_cell.length_c   1.000
_cell.angle_alpha   90.00
_cell.angle_beta   90.00
_cell.angle_gamma   90.00
#
_symmetry.space_group_name_H-M   'P 1'
#
loop_
_entity.id
_entity.type
_entity.pdbx_description
1 polymer ?
#
loop_
_entity_poly.entity_id
_entity_poly.type
_entity_poly.pdbx_seq_one_letter_code
_entity_poly.pdbx_strand_id
1 'polypeptide(L)'
;MAIPEPRRSGGRARRAALAPAALAALLLAGPVHADDATQWIARAAQAARQLNYAGTIVYQRGNRVETSRIVHLNQGGKEYEKLISLDGPAREVVRSQGEVRFYYPDAKLVRVEPRTFRNAFPSLSPEQQKSLKEYYDFKLVTGERVGGIAAEVVAFEPKDGMRYGHRFWSDASTGLLLKARIVNERGDVVEQFSFTDIQVNAKVDRAMVEPSWPALPPDWTVKELSAGDVSPHETGWTVTRVPPGFTKIMEGFRKLRGRQNPVAHLVFSDGLVAISVFVEPMTAGAQMPGGMQPTQGGLNIYTIRQDDSLVTVMGEVPGATVRQIGNSVARR
;
A
#
# COMPACT_ATOMS: atom_id res chain seq x y z
N MET A 1 -44.22 77.78 -7.01
CA MET A 1 -42.80 77.77 -7.31
C MET A 1 -42.51 76.40 -7.86
N ALA A 2 -42.45 76.21 -9.17
CA ALA A 2 -42.42 74.95 -9.87
C ALA A 2 -40.95 74.65 -10.27
N ILE A 3 -40.51 73.44 -9.96
CA ILE A 3 -39.20 72.94 -10.36
C ILE A 3 -39.34 72.17 -11.63
N PRO A 4 -38.57 72.41 -12.70
CA PRO A 4 -38.70 71.76 -13.99
C PRO A 4 -37.95 70.39 -13.98
N GLU A 5 -38.56 69.38 -14.61
CA GLU A 5 -37.98 68.05 -14.90
C GLU A 5 -36.92 68.13 -16.02
N PRO A 6 -35.85 67.35 -15.94
CA PRO A 6 -34.95 67.21 -17.08
C PRO A 6 -35.36 66.09 -18.04
N ARG A 7 -35.25 66.39 -19.30
CA ARG A 7 -35.57 65.58 -20.52
C ARG A 7 -34.67 64.33 -20.55
N ARG A 8 -35.29 63.16 -20.78
CA ARG A 8 -34.62 61.88 -21.11
C ARG A 8 -34.09 61.91 -22.56
N SER A 9 -32.74 61.86 -22.70
CA SER A 9 -32.11 61.56 -24.00
C SER A 9 -31.92 60.07 -24.12
N GLY A 10 -32.54 59.46 -25.15
CA GLY A 10 -32.37 58.01 -25.41
C GLY A 10 -31.03 57.70 -26.08
N GLY A 11 -30.12 57.12 -25.33
CA GLY A 11 -28.90 56.50 -25.83
C GLY A 11 -29.12 55.01 -26.02
N ARG A 12 -29.18 54.52 -27.26
CA ARG A 12 -29.15 53.08 -27.57
C ARG A 12 -27.77 52.50 -27.23
N ALA A 13 -27.63 51.89 -26.08
CA ALA A 13 -26.47 51.08 -25.74
C ALA A 13 -26.51 49.75 -26.49
N ARG A 14 -25.61 49.56 -27.43
CA ARG A 14 -25.34 48.28 -28.10
C ARG A 14 -24.76 47.33 -27.02
N ARG A 15 -25.58 46.34 -26.66
CA ARG A 15 -25.09 45.22 -25.84
C ARG A 15 -24.19 44.35 -26.69
N ALA A 16 -22.86 44.43 -26.47
CA ALA A 16 -21.92 43.47 -26.95
C ALA A 16 -22.10 42.17 -26.10
N ALA A 17 -22.58 41.13 -26.75
CA ALA A 17 -22.66 39.80 -26.13
C ALA A 17 -21.23 39.24 -26.06
N LEU A 18 -20.65 39.26 -24.86
CA LEU A 18 -19.47 38.45 -24.53
C LEU A 18 -19.92 37.00 -24.38
N ALA A 19 -19.64 36.19 -25.40
CA ALA A 19 -19.76 34.72 -25.29
C ALA A 19 -18.70 34.21 -24.33
N PRO A 20 -19.04 33.36 -23.33
CA PRO A 20 -18.03 32.71 -22.54
C PRO A 20 -17.36 31.63 -23.41
N ALA A 21 -16.08 31.83 -23.75
CA ALA A 21 -15.24 30.80 -24.29
C ALA A 21 -15.00 29.78 -23.17
N ALA A 22 -15.82 28.73 -23.12
CA ALA A 22 -15.57 27.56 -22.30
C ALA A 22 -14.32 26.87 -22.84
N LEU A 23 -13.20 27.09 -22.17
CA LEU A 23 -11.95 26.37 -22.41
C LEU A 23 -12.12 24.94 -21.88
N ALA A 24 -12.64 24.05 -22.72
CA ALA A 24 -12.65 22.63 -22.49
C ALA A 24 -11.20 22.15 -22.59
N ALA A 25 -10.50 22.07 -21.44
CA ALA A 25 -9.25 21.34 -21.35
C ALA A 25 -9.56 19.86 -21.53
N LEU A 26 -9.50 19.38 -22.78
CA LEU A 26 -9.45 17.96 -23.07
C LEU A 26 -8.19 17.42 -22.38
N LEU A 27 -8.40 16.66 -21.32
CA LEU A 27 -7.38 15.79 -20.73
C LEU A 27 -6.99 14.78 -21.81
N LEU A 28 -5.90 15.03 -22.50
CA LEU A 28 -5.29 14.09 -23.44
C LEU A 28 -4.64 12.96 -22.63
N ALA A 29 -5.45 11.99 -22.19
CA ALA A 29 -4.93 10.71 -21.73
C ALA A 29 -4.45 9.96 -22.97
N GLY A 30 -3.15 10.04 -23.26
CA GLY A 30 -2.54 9.23 -24.29
C GLY A 30 -2.45 7.76 -23.85
N PRO A 31 -2.46 6.79 -24.77
CA PRO A 31 -2.19 5.40 -24.43
C PRO A 31 -0.75 5.29 -23.92
N VAL A 32 -0.60 4.89 -22.65
CA VAL A 32 0.70 4.58 -22.04
C VAL A 32 1.10 3.18 -22.44
N HIS A 33 2.30 3.02 -22.96
CA HIS A 33 2.85 1.70 -23.22
C HIS A 33 3.21 1.01 -21.90
N ALA A 34 3.01 -0.29 -21.82
CA ALA A 34 3.27 -1.07 -20.61
C ALA A 34 4.75 -0.97 -20.14
N ASP A 35 5.66 -0.63 -21.04
CA ASP A 35 7.07 -0.39 -20.72
C ASP A 35 7.25 0.89 -19.89
N ASP A 36 6.45 1.94 -20.17
CA ASP A 36 6.48 3.19 -19.41
C ASP A 36 6.01 2.99 -17.97
N ALA A 37 4.99 2.14 -17.74
CA ALA A 37 4.50 1.85 -16.40
C ALA A 37 5.50 1.07 -15.55
N THR A 38 6.21 0.10 -16.13
CA THR A 38 7.26 -0.66 -15.41
C THR A 38 8.47 0.22 -15.11
N GLN A 39 8.87 1.10 -16.02
CA GLN A 39 9.91 2.10 -15.79
C GLN A 39 9.50 3.10 -14.71
N TRP A 40 8.22 3.51 -14.72
CA TRP A 40 7.69 4.39 -13.69
C TRP A 40 7.77 3.74 -12.28
N ILE A 41 7.39 2.46 -12.13
CA ILE A 41 7.53 1.72 -10.87
C ILE A 41 8.99 1.67 -10.42
N ALA A 42 9.91 1.37 -11.35
CA ALA A 42 11.34 1.31 -11.03
C ALA A 42 11.87 2.68 -10.56
N ARG A 43 11.48 3.78 -11.22
CA ARG A 43 11.82 5.14 -10.83
C ARG A 43 11.28 5.49 -9.45
N ALA A 44 10.02 5.16 -9.16
CA ALA A 44 9.40 5.41 -7.87
C ALA A 44 10.08 4.60 -6.74
N ALA A 45 10.40 3.32 -7.01
CA ALA A 45 11.13 2.49 -6.07
C ALA A 45 12.55 2.99 -5.80
N GLN A 46 13.24 3.52 -6.81
CA GLN A 46 14.55 4.13 -6.67
C GLN A 46 14.49 5.43 -5.85
N ALA A 47 13.55 6.31 -6.16
CA ALA A 47 13.34 7.57 -5.46
C ALA A 47 13.05 7.34 -3.98
N ALA A 48 12.19 6.39 -3.64
CA ALA A 48 11.84 6.05 -2.26
C ALA A 48 13.06 5.61 -1.42
N ARG A 49 14.06 4.95 -2.05
CA ARG A 49 15.28 4.50 -1.37
C ARG A 49 16.39 5.54 -1.31
N GLN A 50 16.49 6.38 -2.33
CA GLN A 50 17.66 7.27 -2.49
C GLN A 50 17.43 8.69 -1.96
N LEU A 51 16.20 9.17 -1.96
CA LEU A 51 15.91 10.54 -1.56
C LEU A 51 15.77 10.67 -0.04
N ASN A 52 16.24 11.80 0.49
CA ASN A 52 15.91 12.21 1.84
C ASN A 52 14.61 12.98 1.80
N TYR A 53 13.67 12.64 2.67
CA TYR A 53 12.40 13.37 2.76
C TYR A 53 11.84 13.34 4.17
N ALA A 54 11.03 14.35 4.48
CA ALA A 54 10.28 14.45 5.72
C ALA A 54 8.90 15.00 5.43
N GLY A 55 7.88 14.52 6.14
CA GLY A 55 6.51 14.96 5.89
C GLY A 55 5.50 14.32 6.81
N THR A 56 4.25 14.62 6.53
CA THR A 56 3.08 14.04 7.21
C THR A 56 2.29 13.20 6.22
N ILE A 57 1.98 11.99 6.61
CA ILE A 57 1.16 11.06 5.82
C ILE A 57 -0.16 10.77 6.53
N VAL A 58 -1.21 10.63 5.75
CA VAL A 58 -2.49 10.10 6.18
C VAL A 58 -2.67 8.74 5.50
N TYR A 59 -2.93 7.73 6.32
CA TYR A 59 -3.25 6.38 5.90
C TYR A 59 -4.70 6.08 6.21
N GLN A 60 -5.44 5.62 5.22
CA GLN A 60 -6.85 5.23 5.36
C GLN A 60 -7.02 3.77 4.94
N ARG A 61 -7.71 3.01 5.79
CA ARG A 61 -8.15 1.63 5.50
C ARG A 61 -9.59 1.47 5.93
N GLY A 62 -10.50 1.38 4.96
CA GLY A 62 -11.93 1.43 5.24
C GLY A 62 -12.30 2.72 5.98
N ASN A 63 -12.90 2.59 7.16
CA ASN A 63 -13.31 3.74 8.01
C ASN A 63 -12.20 4.21 8.98
N ARG A 64 -11.07 3.54 9.03
CA ARG A 64 -9.95 3.90 9.89
C ARG A 64 -9.03 4.86 9.17
N VAL A 65 -8.71 5.96 9.82
CA VAL A 65 -7.75 6.98 9.36
C VAL A 65 -6.68 7.12 10.42
N GLU A 66 -5.42 7.12 10.02
CA GLU A 66 -4.25 7.32 10.87
C GLU A 66 -3.34 8.38 10.25
N THR A 67 -2.89 9.32 11.06
CA THR A 67 -1.93 10.35 10.65
C THR A 67 -0.59 10.06 11.30
N SER A 68 0.49 10.18 10.51
CA SER A 68 1.84 9.94 11.00
C SER A 68 2.83 10.93 10.41
N ARG A 69 3.84 11.29 11.17
CA ARG A 69 5.02 11.99 10.67
C ARG A 69 6.05 10.96 10.23
N ILE A 70 6.61 11.16 9.04
CA ILE A 70 7.67 10.30 8.48
C ILE A 70 8.93 11.11 8.21
N VAL A 71 10.08 10.53 8.51
CA VAL A 71 11.41 11.03 8.15
C VAL A 71 12.18 9.89 7.53
N HIS A 72 12.73 10.09 6.34
CA HIS A 72 13.57 9.12 5.63
C HIS A 72 14.94 9.71 5.33
N LEU A 73 15.99 8.97 5.64
CA LEU A 73 17.38 9.31 5.40
C LEU A 73 18.07 8.16 4.64
N ASN A 74 18.65 8.50 3.50
CA ASN A 74 19.67 7.68 2.86
C ASN A 74 21.04 8.27 3.14
N GLN A 75 21.91 7.53 3.79
CA GLN A 75 23.28 7.94 4.10
C GLN A 75 24.26 6.87 3.64
N GLY A 76 24.98 7.13 2.57
CA GLY A 76 25.95 6.18 2.02
C GLY A 76 25.33 4.87 1.56
N GLY A 77 24.13 4.89 0.97
CA GLY A 77 23.37 3.71 0.54
C GLY A 77 22.66 2.95 1.67
N LYS A 78 22.72 3.48 2.87
CA LYS A 78 22.04 2.93 4.05
C LYS A 78 20.76 3.69 4.33
N GLU A 79 19.64 2.97 4.38
CA GLU A 79 18.32 3.54 4.61
C GLU A 79 17.96 3.55 6.09
N TYR A 80 17.44 4.67 6.56
CA TYR A 80 16.89 4.87 7.90
C TYR A 80 15.54 5.56 7.78
N GLU A 81 14.57 5.12 8.53
CA GLU A 81 13.23 5.71 8.52
C GLU A 81 12.67 5.75 9.93
N LYS A 82 12.02 6.85 10.26
CA LYS A 82 11.26 7.01 11.50
C LYS A 82 9.85 7.44 11.17
N LEU A 83 8.88 6.72 11.72
CA LEU A 83 7.47 7.04 11.62
C LEU A 83 6.90 7.22 13.02
N ILE A 84 6.21 8.33 13.26
CA ILE A 84 5.59 8.66 14.55
C ILE A 84 4.10 8.88 14.33
N SER A 85 3.24 8.10 15.02
CA SER A 85 1.78 8.32 15.02
C SER A 85 1.46 9.67 15.66
N LEU A 86 0.61 10.46 14.99
CA LEU A 86 0.16 11.78 15.47
C LEU A 86 -1.24 11.73 16.09
N ASP A 87 -1.95 10.62 15.89
CA ASP A 87 -3.27 10.37 16.44
C ASP A 87 -3.35 8.94 17.01
N GLY A 88 -4.38 8.71 17.85
CA GLY A 88 -4.57 7.43 18.53
C GLY A 88 -3.49 7.12 19.58
N PRO A 89 -3.30 5.83 19.93
CA PRO A 89 -2.26 5.41 20.86
C PRO A 89 -0.86 5.74 20.36
N ALA A 90 0.02 6.21 21.24
CA ALA A 90 1.38 6.57 20.90
C ALA A 90 2.12 5.37 20.30
N ARG A 91 2.71 5.57 19.10
CA ARG A 91 3.49 4.57 18.40
C ARG A 91 4.62 5.22 17.61
N GLU A 92 5.80 4.68 17.75
CA GLU A 92 6.94 5.04 16.90
C GLU A 92 7.47 3.78 16.21
N VAL A 93 7.78 3.90 14.93
CA VAL A 93 8.42 2.84 14.15
C VAL A 93 9.74 3.35 13.64
N VAL A 94 10.81 2.65 13.95
CA VAL A 94 12.17 2.97 13.47
C VAL A 94 12.66 1.82 12.63
N ARG A 95 13.01 2.11 11.39
CA ARG A 95 13.61 1.16 10.45
C ARG A 95 15.08 1.47 10.27
N SER A 96 15.90 0.47 10.40
CA SER A 96 17.33 0.51 10.14
C SER A 96 17.77 -0.71 9.31
N GLN A 97 19.07 -0.85 9.05
CA GLN A 97 19.64 -1.77 8.07
C GLN A 97 19.29 -3.26 8.17
N GLY A 98 18.71 -3.73 9.21
CA GLY A 98 18.45 -5.18 9.39
C GLY A 98 17.16 -5.44 10.13
N GLU A 99 16.59 -4.41 10.74
CA GLU A 99 15.47 -4.57 11.65
C GLU A 99 14.49 -3.41 11.60
N VAL A 100 13.29 -3.69 12.07
CA VAL A 100 12.23 -2.71 12.33
C VAL A 100 11.87 -2.79 13.80
N ARG A 101 11.93 -1.66 14.50
CA ARG A 101 11.54 -1.55 15.91
C ARG A 101 10.23 -0.78 16.02
N PHE A 102 9.27 -1.38 16.69
CA PHE A 102 7.99 -0.78 17.01
C PHE A 102 7.97 -0.45 18.49
N TYR A 103 7.89 0.82 18.83
CA TYR A 103 7.78 1.32 20.19
C TYR A 103 6.31 1.60 20.50
N TYR A 104 5.84 1.06 21.62
CA TYR A 104 4.50 1.28 22.18
C TYR A 104 4.65 1.86 23.57
N PRO A 105 4.78 3.19 23.74
CA PRO A 105 5.09 3.81 25.03
C PRO A 105 4.05 3.51 26.09
N ASP A 106 2.75 3.59 25.75
CA ASP A 106 1.66 3.34 26.67
C ASP A 106 1.66 1.90 27.22
N ALA A 107 2.17 0.96 26.44
CA ALA A 107 2.29 -0.44 26.81
C ALA A 107 3.71 -0.80 27.35
N LYS A 108 4.63 0.17 27.41
CA LYS A 108 6.05 -0.04 27.77
C LYS A 108 6.67 -1.23 27.03
N LEU A 109 6.43 -1.31 25.72
CA LEU A 109 6.78 -2.45 24.88
C LEU A 109 7.53 -2.01 23.66
N VAL A 110 8.63 -2.71 23.36
CA VAL A 110 9.30 -2.66 22.06
C VAL A 110 9.16 -4.02 21.39
N ARG A 111 8.70 -4.04 20.13
CA ARG A 111 8.78 -5.19 19.25
C ARG A 111 9.91 -4.97 18.27
N VAL A 112 10.79 -5.94 18.15
CA VAL A 112 11.86 -5.95 17.15
C VAL A 112 11.55 -7.04 16.14
N GLU A 113 11.50 -6.66 14.87
CA GLU A 113 11.28 -7.57 13.74
C GLU A 113 12.45 -7.44 12.77
N PRO A 114 12.94 -8.55 12.22
CA PRO A 114 13.88 -8.46 11.12
C PRO A 114 13.23 -7.75 9.94
N ARG A 115 13.98 -6.95 9.23
CA ARG A 115 13.53 -6.31 7.98
C ARG A 115 13.38 -7.38 6.90
N THR A 116 12.30 -8.15 6.94
CA THR A 116 11.92 -9.02 5.85
C THR A 116 11.22 -8.17 4.79
N PHE A 117 11.81 -8.05 3.62
CA PHE A 117 11.31 -7.67 2.29
C PHE A 117 9.94 -6.96 2.16
N ARG A 118 9.56 -6.08 3.07
CA ARG A 118 8.50 -5.12 2.80
C ARG A 118 9.14 -3.87 2.20
N ASN A 119 9.52 -3.96 0.94
CA ASN A 119 9.78 -2.78 0.16
C ASN A 119 8.46 -2.00 0.04
N ALA A 120 8.48 -0.71 0.29
CA ALA A 120 7.32 0.16 0.06
C ALA A 120 6.88 0.11 -1.42
N PHE A 121 7.78 -0.32 -2.30
CA PHE A 121 7.54 -0.62 -3.70
C PHE A 121 8.12 -1.99 -4.07
N PRO A 122 7.39 -2.80 -4.85
CA PRO A 122 7.87 -4.08 -5.33
C PRO A 122 9.07 -3.91 -6.27
N SER A 123 10.13 -4.65 -6.00
CA SER A 123 11.12 -4.97 -7.05
C SER A 123 10.48 -6.05 -7.91
N LEU A 124 10.07 -5.67 -9.12
CA LEU A 124 9.39 -6.60 -10.03
C LEU A 124 10.39 -7.55 -10.68
N SER A 125 10.16 -8.86 -10.58
CA SER A 125 10.85 -9.85 -11.40
C SER A 125 10.43 -9.72 -12.86
N PRO A 126 11.19 -10.27 -13.83
CA PRO A 126 10.77 -10.29 -15.24
C PRO A 126 9.38 -10.91 -15.46
N GLU A 127 9.06 -11.98 -14.71
CA GLU A 127 7.75 -12.65 -14.76
C GLU A 127 6.64 -11.73 -14.23
N GLN A 128 6.88 -11.01 -13.16
CA GLN A 128 5.94 -10.04 -12.60
C GLN A 128 5.73 -8.85 -13.54
N GLN A 129 6.78 -8.36 -14.21
CA GLN A 129 6.64 -7.31 -15.23
C GLN A 129 5.77 -7.79 -16.40
N LYS A 130 5.97 -9.04 -16.87
CA LYS A 130 5.13 -9.65 -17.90
C LYS A 130 3.67 -9.77 -17.41
N SER A 131 3.47 -10.24 -16.19
CA SER A 131 2.15 -10.36 -15.57
C SER A 131 1.42 -9.01 -15.52
N LEU A 132 2.09 -7.93 -15.11
CA LEU A 132 1.47 -6.60 -15.10
C LEU A 132 1.00 -6.19 -16.49
N LYS A 133 1.80 -6.40 -17.54
CA LYS A 133 1.45 -6.08 -18.93
C LYS A 133 0.25 -6.89 -19.43
N GLU A 134 0.13 -8.14 -19.02
CA GLU A 134 -0.90 -9.05 -19.46
C GLU A 134 -2.23 -8.82 -18.74
N TYR A 135 -2.21 -8.52 -17.43
CA TYR A 135 -3.41 -8.49 -16.59
C TYR A 135 -3.86 -7.12 -16.14
N TYR A 136 -3.15 -6.04 -16.51
CA TYR A 136 -3.56 -4.66 -16.23
C TYR A 136 -3.52 -3.80 -17.50
N ASP A 137 -4.50 -2.90 -17.60
CA ASP A 137 -4.43 -1.73 -18.46
C ASP A 137 -3.81 -0.57 -17.71
N PHE A 138 -2.97 0.20 -18.40
CA PHE A 138 -2.25 1.32 -17.83
C PHE A 138 -2.78 2.65 -18.36
N LYS A 139 -2.97 3.60 -17.45
CA LYS A 139 -3.33 4.97 -17.81
C LYS A 139 -2.40 5.94 -17.12
N LEU A 140 -1.80 6.84 -17.88
CA LEU A 140 -1.03 7.97 -17.34
C LEU A 140 -1.92 9.22 -17.36
N VAL A 141 -1.99 9.89 -16.23
CA VAL A 141 -2.67 11.17 -16.08
C VAL A 141 -1.67 12.19 -15.53
N THR A 142 -1.63 13.36 -16.13
CA THR A 142 -0.78 14.48 -15.69
C THR A 142 -1.65 15.64 -15.19
N GLY A 143 -1.05 16.59 -14.50
CA GLY A 143 -1.74 17.80 -14.05
C GLY A 143 -2.41 17.67 -12.68
N GLU A 144 -2.26 16.55 -11.98
CA GLU A 144 -2.69 16.42 -10.58
C GLU A 144 -1.64 16.96 -9.59
N ARG A 145 -2.04 17.17 -8.35
CA ARG A 145 -1.16 17.63 -7.25
C ARG A 145 -1.43 16.85 -5.98
N VAL A 146 -0.37 16.59 -5.21
CA VAL A 146 -0.43 15.96 -3.89
C VAL A 146 0.44 16.75 -2.93
N GLY A 147 -0.10 17.20 -1.79
CA GLY A 147 0.64 18.00 -0.82
C GLY A 147 1.26 19.28 -1.43
N GLY A 148 0.61 19.86 -2.45
CA GLY A 148 1.14 21.03 -3.18
C GLY A 148 2.14 20.71 -4.31
N ILE A 149 2.62 19.47 -4.44
CA ILE A 149 3.61 19.04 -5.44
C ILE A 149 2.88 18.54 -6.71
N ALA A 150 3.37 18.93 -7.89
CA ALA A 150 2.90 18.42 -9.16
C ALA A 150 3.19 16.91 -9.27
N ALA A 151 2.19 16.14 -9.64
CA ALA A 151 2.27 14.70 -9.65
C ALA A 151 1.92 14.10 -11.03
N GLU A 152 2.67 13.06 -11.40
CA GLU A 152 2.29 12.10 -12.42
C GLU A 152 1.47 10.99 -11.79
N VAL A 153 0.40 10.56 -12.44
CA VAL A 153 -0.49 9.51 -11.94
C VAL A 153 -0.45 8.33 -12.89
N VAL A 154 -0.14 7.15 -12.38
CA VAL A 154 -0.27 5.90 -13.11
C VAL A 154 -1.37 5.08 -12.48
N ALA A 155 -2.39 4.75 -13.27
CA ALA A 155 -3.46 3.83 -12.89
C ALA A 155 -3.20 2.46 -13.51
N PHE A 156 -3.36 1.43 -12.69
CA PHE A 156 -3.33 0.03 -13.05
C PHE A 156 -4.76 -0.49 -12.93
N GLU A 157 -5.43 -0.65 -14.05
CA GLU A 157 -6.82 -1.14 -14.11
C GLU A 157 -6.79 -2.63 -14.44
N PRO A 158 -7.28 -3.52 -13.55
CA PRO A 158 -7.26 -4.94 -13.79
C PRO A 158 -8.19 -5.31 -14.95
N LYS A 159 -7.74 -6.23 -15.82
CA LYS A 159 -8.52 -6.78 -16.94
C LYS A 159 -9.44 -7.91 -16.50
N ASP A 160 -9.30 -8.37 -15.26
CA ASP A 160 -10.09 -9.46 -14.68
C ASP A 160 -10.71 -9.07 -13.33
N GLY A 161 -11.58 -9.92 -12.78
CA GLY A 161 -12.19 -9.72 -11.47
C GLY A 161 -11.41 -10.35 -10.31
N MET A 162 -10.11 -10.69 -10.51
CA MET A 162 -9.31 -11.43 -9.51
C MET A 162 -8.39 -10.53 -8.69
N ARG A 163 -8.33 -9.24 -9.01
CA ARG A 163 -7.44 -8.26 -8.37
C ARG A 163 -8.09 -6.89 -8.29
N TYR A 164 -7.57 -6.05 -7.41
CA TYR A 164 -8.01 -4.67 -7.29
C TYR A 164 -7.24 -3.75 -8.23
N GLY A 165 -7.83 -2.60 -8.55
CA GLY A 165 -7.16 -1.52 -9.26
C GLY A 165 -6.23 -0.74 -8.32
N HIS A 166 -5.15 -0.21 -8.89
CA HIS A 166 -4.20 0.63 -8.16
C HIS A 166 -4.03 1.97 -8.86
N ARG A 167 -3.87 3.04 -8.09
CA ARG A 167 -3.48 4.35 -8.58
C ARG A 167 -2.34 4.88 -7.74
N PHE A 168 -1.30 5.33 -8.41
CA PHE A 168 -0.09 5.85 -7.79
C PHE A 168 0.19 7.25 -8.29
N TRP A 169 0.50 8.16 -7.39
CA TRP A 169 0.91 9.54 -7.68
C TRP A 169 2.36 9.69 -7.28
N SER A 170 3.23 10.05 -8.20
CA SER A 170 4.62 10.38 -7.91
C SER A 170 4.91 11.84 -8.23
N ASP A 171 5.83 12.41 -7.49
CA ASP A 171 6.42 13.71 -7.83
C ASP A 171 6.95 13.69 -9.26
N ALA A 172 6.44 14.58 -10.11
CA ALA A 172 6.80 14.63 -11.52
C ALA A 172 8.30 14.88 -11.75
N SER A 173 8.98 15.53 -10.80
CA SER A 173 10.42 15.86 -10.90
C SER A 173 11.33 14.75 -10.39
N THR A 174 11.01 14.14 -9.26
CA THR A 174 11.89 13.17 -8.57
C THR A 174 11.44 11.72 -8.71
N GLY A 175 10.16 11.49 -9.03
CA GLY A 175 9.55 10.17 -9.04
C GLY A 175 9.14 9.66 -7.66
N LEU A 176 9.35 10.41 -6.57
CA LEU A 176 8.97 9.97 -5.22
C LEU A 176 7.46 9.75 -5.13
N LEU A 177 7.04 8.59 -4.61
CA LEU A 177 5.63 8.30 -4.42
C LEU A 177 5.03 9.22 -3.35
N LEU A 178 4.00 9.98 -3.74
CA LEU A 178 3.30 10.93 -2.87
C LEU A 178 1.97 10.40 -2.36
N LYS A 179 1.32 9.51 -3.14
CA LYS A 179 0.03 8.93 -2.80
C LYS A 179 -0.17 7.61 -3.53
N ALA A 180 -0.83 6.66 -2.88
CA ALA A 180 -1.31 5.43 -3.50
C ALA A 180 -2.75 5.15 -3.06
N ARG A 181 -3.53 4.56 -3.96
CA ARG A 181 -4.88 4.07 -3.71
C ARG A 181 -5.04 2.66 -4.23
N ILE A 182 -5.78 1.86 -3.47
CA ILE A 182 -6.36 0.60 -3.92
C ILE A 182 -7.86 0.83 -4.10
N VAL A 183 -8.40 0.44 -5.24
CA VAL A 183 -9.81 0.57 -5.57
C VAL A 183 -10.41 -0.79 -5.87
N ASN A 184 -11.60 -1.05 -5.34
CA ASN A 184 -12.31 -2.28 -5.60
C ASN A 184 -12.98 -2.28 -7.00
N GLU A 185 -13.67 -3.38 -7.33
CA GLU A 185 -14.36 -3.56 -8.61
C GLU A 185 -15.52 -2.58 -8.83
N ARG A 186 -15.97 -1.88 -7.79
CA ARG A 186 -16.99 -0.81 -7.87
C ARG A 186 -16.39 0.58 -7.99
N GLY A 187 -15.03 0.67 -7.93
CA GLY A 187 -14.32 1.94 -7.91
C GLY A 187 -14.24 2.61 -6.53
N ASP A 188 -14.72 1.95 -5.45
CA ASP A 188 -14.59 2.47 -4.09
C ASP A 188 -13.14 2.39 -3.65
N VAL A 189 -12.67 3.44 -2.94
CA VAL A 189 -11.34 3.44 -2.33
C VAL A 189 -11.38 2.57 -1.08
N VAL A 190 -10.66 1.44 -1.12
CA VAL A 190 -10.58 0.49 0.02
C VAL A 190 -9.38 0.75 0.91
N GLU A 191 -8.33 1.30 0.32
CA GLU A 191 -7.11 1.68 1.03
C GLU A 191 -6.41 2.84 0.32
N GLN A 192 -5.85 3.77 1.06
CA GLN A 192 -4.96 4.78 0.50
C GLN A 192 -3.95 5.27 1.54
N PHE A 193 -2.78 5.69 1.06
CA PHE A 193 -1.94 6.63 1.79
C PHE A 193 -1.74 7.90 0.97
N SER A 194 -1.50 9.02 1.64
CA SER A 194 -1.22 10.28 0.95
C SER A 194 -0.37 11.18 1.85
N PHE A 195 0.66 11.78 1.29
CA PHE A 195 1.29 12.92 1.94
C PHE A 195 0.33 14.11 1.94
N THR A 196 0.20 14.76 3.08
CA THR A 196 -0.51 16.04 3.24
C THR A 196 0.46 17.21 3.25
N ASP A 197 1.70 16.96 3.70
CA ASP A 197 2.83 17.85 3.68
C ASP A 197 4.09 17.02 3.46
N ILE A 198 5.03 17.49 2.61
CA ILE A 198 6.28 16.80 2.34
C ILE A 198 7.36 17.75 1.85
N GLN A 199 8.56 17.58 2.38
CA GLN A 199 9.80 18.18 1.92
C GLN A 199 10.65 17.09 1.26
N VAL A 200 10.70 17.10 -0.07
CA VAL A 200 11.59 16.24 -0.85
C VAL A 200 12.99 16.84 -0.86
N ASN A 201 14.04 16.03 -0.80
CA ASN A 201 15.43 16.44 -0.61
C ASN A 201 15.65 17.25 0.68
N ALA A 202 14.91 16.91 1.74
CA ALA A 202 15.01 17.54 3.04
C ALA A 202 16.42 17.39 3.62
N LYS A 203 16.85 18.40 4.37
CA LYS A 203 18.07 18.30 5.20
C LYS A 203 17.73 17.44 6.42
N VAL A 204 17.99 16.15 6.30
CA VAL A 204 17.77 15.17 7.37
C VAL A 204 19.11 14.77 7.95
N ASP A 205 19.26 14.91 9.26
CA ASP A 205 20.40 14.37 9.99
C ASP A 205 20.07 13.03 10.65
N ARG A 206 21.09 12.34 11.16
CA ARG A 206 20.96 11.02 11.77
C ARG A 206 20.06 11.03 12.99
N ALA A 207 20.10 12.08 13.81
CA ALA A 207 19.33 12.19 15.04
C ALA A 207 17.81 12.20 14.77
N MET A 208 17.40 12.73 13.61
CA MET A 208 15.97 12.77 13.24
C MET A 208 15.35 11.39 12.99
N VAL A 209 16.17 10.39 12.67
CA VAL A 209 15.73 9.00 12.38
C VAL A 209 16.11 8.02 13.48
N GLU A 210 16.73 8.48 14.56
CA GLU A 210 16.99 7.67 15.76
C GLU A 210 15.73 7.53 16.62
N PRO A 211 15.62 6.42 17.40
CA PRO A 211 14.49 6.25 18.30
C PRO A 211 14.43 7.35 19.36
N SER A 212 13.23 7.72 19.75
CA SER A 212 13.01 8.67 20.86
C SER A 212 13.46 8.09 22.21
N TRP A 213 13.64 6.78 22.27
CA TRP A 213 14.16 6.05 23.44
C TRP A 213 15.43 5.27 23.05
N PRO A 214 16.59 5.94 22.92
CA PRO A 214 17.85 5.28 22.57
C PRO A 214 18.31 4.31 23.67
N ALA A 215 18.00 4.63 24.93
CA ALA A 215 18.12 3.74 26.08
C ALA A 215 16.71 3.49 26.64
N LEU A 216 16.31 2.23 26.71
CA LEU A 216 14.99 1.86 27.22
C LEU A 216 14.97 1.95 28.73
N PRO A 217 13.90 2.50 29.34
CA PRO A 217 13.67 2.41 30.77
C PRO A 217 13.62 0.96 31.26
N PRO A 218 14.06 0.65 32.52
CA PRO A 218 14.15 -0.72 33.01
C PRO A 218 12.82 -1.49 33.06
N ASP A 219 11.70 -0.77 33.07
CA ASP A 219 10.35 -1.34 33.15
C ASP A 219 9.72 -1.61 31.75
N TRP A 220 10.50 -1.41 30.67
CA TRP A 220 10.04 -1.76 29.34
C TRP A 220 10.35 -3.21 28.97
N THR A 221 9.43 -3.84 28.27
CA THR A 221 9.61 -5.18 27.73
C THR A 221 10.06 -5.11 26.28
N VAL A 222 11.13 -5.84 25.93
CA VAL A 222 11.55 -6.06 24.55
C VAL A 222 11.07 -7.44 24.08
N LYS A 223 10.34 -7.48 22.97
CA LYS A 223 9.91 -8.73 22.31
C LYS A 223 10.56 -8.81 20.94
N GLU A 224 11.52 -9.69 20.81
CA GLU A 224 12.13 -10.00 19.53
C GLU A 224 11.28 -11.04 18.80
N LEU A 225 10.95 -10.75 17.55
CA LEU A 225 10.36 -11.72 16.63
C LEU A 225 11.47 -12.22 15.73
N SER A 226 11.78 -13.49 15.83
CA SER A 226 12.85 -14.10 15.04
C SER A 226 12.47 -14.12 13.56
N ALA A 227 13.42 -13.72 12.67
CA ALA A 227 13.29 -13.97 11.23
C ALA A 227 13.30 -15.46 10.89
N GLY A 228 13.77 -16.28 11.85
CA GLY A 228 13.90 -17.72 11.73
C GLY A 228 12.59 -18.50 11.64
N ASP A 229 11.48 -17.78 11.58
CA ASP A 229 10.17 -18.41 11.62
C ASP A 229 9.65 -18.81 10.23
N VAL A 230 10.41 -18.56 9.16
CA VAL A 230 10.15 -19.16 7.85
C VAL A 230 11.34 -20.02 7.46
N SER A 231 11.21 -21.31 7.64
CA SER A 231 12.15 -22.28 7.10
C SER A 231 11.75 -22.55 5.64
N PRO A 232 12.56 -22.15 4.62
CA PRO A 232 12.25 -22.46 3.23
C PRO A 232 12.32 -23.97 3.02
N HIS A 233 11.19 -24.61 2.94
CA HIS A 233 11.06 -26.04 2.70
C HIS A 233 9.80 -26.31 1.91
N GLU A 234 9.79 -27.38 1.14
CA GLU A 234 8.54 -27.88 0.58
C GLU A 234 7.58 -28.26 1.71
N THR A 235 6.39 -27.67 1.68
CA THR A 235 5.39 -27.85 2.74
C THR A 235 4.55 -29.09 2.54
N GLY A 236 4.61 -29.71 1.36
CA GLY A 236 3.71 -30.79 0.93
C GLY A 236 2.34 -30.28 0.50
N TRP A 237 2.15 -28.94 0.39
CA TRP A 237 0.91 -28.31 -0.04
C TRP A 237 1.07 -27.58 -1.37
N THR A 238 -0.01 -27.51 -2.11
CA THR A 238 -0.07 -26.75 -3.37
C THR A 238 -1.42 -26.05 -3.52
N VAL A 239 -1.47 -25.05 -4.40
CA VAL A 239 -2.71 -24.39 -4.84
C VAL A 239 -2.93 -24.77 -6.30
N THR A 240 -3.99 -25.51 -6.59
CA THR A 240 -4.26 -26.07 -7.94
C THR A 240 -4.90 -25.04 -8.88
N ARG A 241 -5.56 -24.01 -8.35
CA ARG A 241 -6.22 -22.94 -9.12
C ARG A 241 -5.72 -21.57 -8.66
N VAL A 242 -4.46 -21.29 -8.94
CA VAL A 242 -3.88 -19.95 -8.76
C VAL A 242 -4.45 -19.03 -9.84
N PRO A 243 -4.90 -17.78 -9.50
CA PRO A 243 -5.34 -16.83 -10.51
C PRO A 243 -4.22 -16.56 -11.54
N PRO A 244 -4.56 -16.40 -12.82
CA PRO A 244 -3.57 -16.10 -13.85
C PRO A 244 -2.70 -14.90 -13.47
N GLY A 245 -1.40 -14.95 -13.75
CA GLY A 245 -0.44 -13.88 -13.43
C GLY A 245 0.08 -13.87 -12.00
N PHE A 246 -0.51 -14.63 -11.08
CA PHE A 246 0.10 -14.82 -9.75
C PHE A 246 1.12 -15.95 -9.80
N THR A 247 2.33 -15.69 -9.32
CA THR A 247 3.42 -16.67 -9.19
C THR A 247 3.71 -16.92 -7.73
N LYS A 248 4.10 -18.17 -7.40
CA LYS A 248 4.53 -18.49 -6.04
C LYS A 248 5.91 -17.88 -5.78
N ILE A 249 5.99 -16.97 -4.81
CA ILE A 249 7.23 -16.26 -4.45
C ILE A 249 7.85 -16.76 -3.16
N MET A 250 7.10 -17.53 -2.36
CA MET A 250 7.61 -18.10 -1.12
C MET A 250 6.83 -19.35 -0.75
N GLU A 251 7.54 -20.34 -0.20
CA GLU A 251 6.98 -21.54 0.44
C GLU A 251 7.87 -21.93 1.62
N GLY A 252 7.26 -22.29 2.75
CA GLY A 252 7.99 -22.75 3.91
C GLY A 252 7.09 -22.95 5.12
N PHE A 253 7.70 -23.29 6.25
CA PHE A 253 7.01 -23.39 7.53
C PHE A 253 7.24 -22.14 8.36
N ARG A 254 6.19 -21.64 9.01
CA ARG A 254 6.24 -20.46 9.85
C ARG A 254 5.74 -20.76 11.27
N LYS A 255 6.51 -20.33 12.27
CA LYS A 255 6.04 -20.34 13.66
C LYS A 255 5.11 -19.16 13.90
N LEU A 256 3.87 -19.42 14.23
CA LEU A 256 2.89 -18.39 14.59
C LEU A 256 2.73 -18.36 16.13
N ARG A 257 2.60 -17.15 16.67
CA ARG A 257 2.39 -16.95 18.11
C ARG A 257 1.11 -17.66 18.56
N GLY A 258 1.20 -18.42 19.63
CA GLY A 258 0.05 -19.17 20.17
C GLY A 258 -0.22 -20.48 19.44
N ARG A 259 0.61 -20.87 18.48
CA ARG A 259 0.58 -22.18 17.82
C ARG A 259 1.73 -23.05 18.32
N GLN A 260 1.43 -24.31 18.65
CA GLN A 260 2.46 -25.27 19.09
C GLN A 260 3.31 -25.76 17.91
N ASN A 261 2.68 -25.98 16.77
CA ASN A 261 3.33 -26.49 15.56
C ASN A 261 3.56 -25.37 14.54
N PRO A 262 4.63 -25.44 13.75
CA PRO A 262 4.82 -24.58 12.60
C PRO A 262 3.67 -24.76 11.59
N VAL A 263 3.27 -23.65 10.96
CA VAL A 263 2.20 -23.58 9.98
C VAL A 263 2.82 -23.52 8.59
N ALA A 264 2.32 -24.31 7.65
CA ALA A 264 2.74 -24.20 6.27
C ALA A 264 2.28 -22.84 5.71
N HIS A 265 3.18 -22.12 5.04
CA HIS A 265 2.93 -20.79 4.50
C HIS A 265 3.40 -20.72 3.06
N LEU A 266 2.48 -20.47 2.15
CA LEU A 266 2.75 -20.20 0.74
C LEU A 266 2.36 -18.75 0.44
N VAL A 267 3.16 -18.05 -0.38
CA VAL A 267 2.84 -16.70 -0.83
C VAL A 267 2.87 -16.63 -2.35
N PHE A 268 1.82 -16.08 -2.91
CA PHE A 268 1.68 -15.81 -4.33
C PHE A 268 1.64 -14.30 -4.56
N SER A 269 2.21 -13.82 -5.65
CA SER A 269 2.18 -12.39 -6.01
C SER A 269 2.10 -12.21 -7.52
N ASP A 270 1.40 -11.18 -7.96
CA ASP A 270 1.39 -10.71 -9.34
C ASP A 270 2.35 -9.51 -9.57
N GLY A 271 3.06 -9.09 -8.51
CA GLY A 271 3.98 -7.96 -8.52
C GLY A 271 3.43 -6.70 -7.82
N LEU A 272 2.10 -6.51 -7.75
CA LEU A 272 1.49 -5.39 -7.03
C LEU A 272 0.93 -5.82 -5.67
N VAL A 273 0.37 -7.01 -5.60
CA VAL A 273 -0.27 -7.55 -4.40
C VAL A 273 0.25 -8.95 -4.09
N ALA A 274 0.20 -9.32 -2.81
CA ALA A 274 0.54 -10.67 -2.36
C ALA A 274 -0.65 -11.34 -1.68
N ILE A 275 -0.76 -12.65 -1.89
CA ILE A 275 -1.75 -13.52 -1.27
C ILE A 275 -1.02 -14.56 -0.44
N SER A 276 -1.30 -14.60 0.86
CA SER A 276 -0.76 -15.57 1.79
C SER A 276 -1.75 -16.72 2.00
N VAL A 277 -1.25 -17.95 1.95
CA VAL A 277 -1.97 -19.18 2.24
C VAL A 277 -1.31 -19.86 3.44
N PHE A 278 -2.05 -20.04 4.50
CA PHE A 278 -1.60 -20.74 5.70
C PHE A 278 -2.36 -22.06 5.80
N VAL A 279 -1.63 -23.14 6.09
CA VAL A 279 -2.24 -24.46 6.35
C VAL A 279 -1.71 -24.97 7.68
N GLU A 280 -2.63 -25.19 8.62
CA GLU A 280 -2.31 -25.65 9.96
C GLU A 280 -3.11 -26.91 10.32
N PRO A 281 -2.51 -27.88 11.04
CA PRO A 281 -3.26 -29.03 11.54
C PRO A 281 -4.38 -28.57 12.48
N MET A 282 -5.55 -29.13 12.34
CA MET A 282 -6.65 -28.89 13.28
C MET A 282 -6.46 -29.68 14.56
N THR A 283 -6.63 -29.01 15.69
CA THR A 283 -6.77 -29.70 16.97
C THR A 283 -8.14 -30.38 17.03
N ALA A 284 -8.20 -31.64 17.46
CA ALA A 284 -9.46 -32.34 17.63
C ALA A 284 -10.43 -31.56 18.53
N GLY A 285 -11.66 -31.35 18.06
CA GLY A 285 -12.68 -30.58 18.79
C GLY A 285 -12.63 -29.07 18.63
N ALA A 286 -11.64 -28.48 17.93
CA ALA A 286 -11.59 -27.06 17.67
C ALA A 286 -12.71 -26.65 16.71
N GLN A 287 -13.65 -25.85 17.19
CA GLN A 287 -14.62 -25.15 16.34
C GLN A 287 -13.98 -23.85 15.84
N MET A 288 -13.64 -23.80 14.56
CA MET A 288 -13.18 -22.57 13.92
C MET A 288 -14.25 -22.11 12.93
N PRO A 289 -14.61 -20.80 12.93
CA PRO A 289 -15.55 -20.29 11.95
C PRO A 289 -14.93 -20.39 10.56
N GLY A 290 -15.50 -21.20 9.69
CA GLY A 290 -15.18 -21.22 8.27
C GLY A 290 -15.85 -20.05 7.54
N GLY A 291 -15.37 -19.76 6.32
CA GLY A 291 -15.95 -18.72 5.46
C GLY A 291 -15.14 -17.42 5.43
N MET A 292 -15.78 -16.39 4.88
CA MET A 292 -15.20 -15.04 4.85
C MET A 292 -15.20 -14.43 6.25
N GLN A 293 -14.04 -13.93 6.65
CA GLN A 293 -13.90 -13.22 7.92
C GLN A 293 -14.17 -11.72 7.73
N PRO A 294 -14.85 -11.06 8.68
CA PRO A 294 -15.02 -9.61 8.63
C PRO A 294 -13.65 -8.93 8.72
N THR A 295 -13.35 -8.04 7.77
CA THR A 295 -12.13 -7.27 7.68
C THR A 295 -12.43 -5.81 7.36
N GLN A 296 -11.43 -4.96 7.47
CA GLN A 296 -11.53 -3.55 7.06
C GLN A 296 -10.62 -3.29 5.86
N GLY A 297 -11.07 -2.42 4.98
CA GLY A 297 -10.33 -2.03 3.78
C GLY A 297 -10.30 -3.11 2.70
N GLY A 298 -9.20 -3.20 1.97
CA GLY A 298 -9.02 -4.13 0.85
C GLY A 298 -8.64 -5.55 1.24
N LEU A 299 -8.25 -5.79 2.50
CA LEU A 299 -7.87 -7.12 2.96
C LEU A 299 -9.07 -8.04 3.03
N ASN A 300 -9.02 -9.17 2.35
CA ASN A 300 -9.97 -10.25 2.50
C ASN A 300 -9.29 -11.48 3.12
N ILE A 301 -10.00 -12.14 4.03
CA ILE A 301 -9.56 -13.36 4.70
C ILE A 301 -10.64 -14.42 4.51
N TYR A 302 -10.24 -15.57 3.98
CA TYR A 302 -11.10 -16.73 3.82
C TYR A 302 -10.51 -17.92 4.55
N THR A 303 -11.32 -18.58 5.39
CA THR A 303 -10.90 -19.74 6.15
C THR A 303 -11.79 -20.92 5.80
N ILE A 304 -11.21 -22.07 5.55
CA ILE A 304 -11.93 -23.31 5.25
C ILE A 304 -11.24 -24.50 5.92
N ARG A 305 -12.06 -25.44 6.40
CA ARG A 305 -11.57 -26.74 6.82
C ARG A 305 -11.38 -27.63 5.60
N GLN A 306 -10.22 -28.26 5.52
CA GLN A 306 -9.90 -29.25 4.49
C GLN A 306 -9.24 -30.45 5.17
N ASP A 307 -9.94 -31.59 5.17
CA ASP A 307 -9.57 -32.80 5.92
C ASP A 307 -9.27 -32.46 7.40
N ASP A 308 -8.05 -32.78 7.87
CA ASP A 308 -7.57 -32.52 9.22
C ASP A 308 -6.81 -31.18 9.34
N SER A 309 -6.98 -30.28 8.37
CA SER A 309 -6.26 -29.02 8.30
C SER A 309 -7.22 -27.83 8.19
N LEU A 310 -6.78 -26.72 8.76
CA LEU A 310 -7.40 -25.42 8.58
C LEU A 310 -6.58 -24.62 7.54
N VAL A 311 -7.23 -24.26 6.45
CA VAL A 311 -6.65 -23.40 5.41
C VAL A 311 -7.15 -21.99 5.62
N THR A 312 -6.21 -21.04 5.77
CA THR A 312 -6.52 -19.60 5.83
C THR A 312 -5.82 -18.89 4.69
N VAL A 313 -6.60 -18.21 3.86
CA VAL A 313 -6.09 -17.39 2.74
C VAL A 313 -6.38 -15.94 3.03
N MET A 314 -5.37 -15.07 2.85
CA MET A 314 -5.52 -13.63 3.06
C MET A 314 -4.75 -12.83 2.00
N GLY A 315 -5.35 -11.71 1.57
CA GLY A 315 -4.74 -10.80 0.60
C GLY A 315 -5.61 -9.58 0.32
N GLU A 316 -4.98 -8.54 -0.22
CA GLU A 316 -5.67 -7.33 -0.70
C GLU A 316 -6.16 -7.55 -2.13
N VAL A 317 -7.05 -8.51 -2.28
CA VAL A 317 -7.68 -8.94 -3.53
C VAL A 317 -9.17 -9.18 -3.29
N PRO A 318 -10.02 -9.24 -4.34
CA PRO A 318 -11.45 -9.55 -4.20
C PRO A 318 -11.70 -10.81 -3.38
N GLY A 319 -12.81 -10.83 -2.62
CA GLY A 319 -13.18 -11.97 -1.78
C GLY A 319 -13.36 -13.27 -2.58
N ALA A 320 -13.75 -13.19 -3.86
CA ALA A 320 -13.84 -14.33 -4.76
C ALA A 320 -12.46 -15.00 -4.98
N THR A 321 -11.41 -14.20 -5.04
CA THR A 321 -10.02 -14.65 -5.27
C THR A 321 -9.51 -15.47 -4.09
N VAL A 322 -9.62 -14.94 -2.85
CA VAL A 322 -9.20 -15.71 -1.65
C VAL A 322 -10.01 -16.98 -1.48
N ARG A 323 -11.28 -16.97 -1.85
CA ARG A 323 -12.15 -18.16 -1.83
C ARG A 323 -11.74 -19.20 -2.87
N GLN A 324 -11.45 -18.77 -4.11
CA GLN A 324 -10.96 -19.66 -5.18
C GLN A 324 -9.67 -20.36 -4.76
N ILE A 325 -8.72 -19.61 -4.23
CA ILE A 325 -7.44 -20.14 -3.76
C ILE A 325 -7.68 -21.13 -2.61
N GLY A 326 -8.43 -20.74 -1.58
CA GLY A 326 -8.67 -21.59 -0.40
C GLY A 326 -9.32 -22.91 -0.75
N ASN A 327 -10.31 -22.90 -1.66
CA ASN A 327 -10.98 -24.11 -2.13
C ASN A 327 -10.13 -24.98 -3.08
N SER A 328 -8.96 -24.52 -3.46
CA SER A 328 -8.05 -25.22 -4.39
C SER A 328 -6.71 -25.60 -3.77
N VAL A 329 -6.56 -25.43 -2.46
CA VAL A 329 -5.41 -25.96 -1.73
C VAL A 329 -5.52 -27.50 -1.74
N ALA A 330 -4.41 -28.18 -1.96
CA ALA A 330 -4.35 -29.66 -1.96
C ALA A 330 -2.99 -30.13 -1.43
N ARG A 331 -2.93 -31.35 -0.94
CA ARG A 331 -1.65 -32.03 -0.68
C ARG A 331 -1.01 -32.42 -2.02
N ARG A 332 0.33 -32.33 -2.08
CA ARG A 332 1.11 -32.87 -3.20
C ARG A 332 1.24 -34.37 -3.12
#